data_ae20ee6261b0cb4038ab615786c2fecd
#
_entry.id   ae20ee6261b0cb4038ab615786c2fecd
#
_cell.length_a   1.000
_cell.length_b   1.000
_cell.length_c   1.000
_cell.angle_alpha   90.00
_cell.angle_beta   90.00
_cell.angle_gamma   90.00
#
_symmetry.space_group_name_H-M   'P 1'
#
loop_
_entity.id
_entity.type
_entity.pdbx_description
1 polymer ?
#
loop_
_entity_poly.entity_id
_entity_poly.type
_entity_poly.pdbx_seq_one_letter_code
_entity_poly.pdbx_strand_id
1 'polypeptide(L)'
;YSFEYLFAITMAGQPLAWMEGTNLPQEALLLREQVEKYRGFQHDFHQGIILPVGDMPDGRSWTGFQSIREHQGYFIFFREYHPLQSYHVKTWLAPGTEIECVPLLGHGKAIKTIVDEKGTIEVFLPSMNDYVVYKYVIVQSQSLVEIK
;
A
#
# COMPACT_ATOMS: atom_id res chain seq x y z
N TYR A 1 -18.12 1.71 -5.81
CA TYR A 1 -16.87 1.13 -5.29
C TYR A 1 -17.05 -0.39 -5.11
N SER A 2 -16.00 -1.16 -5.43
CA SER A 2 -15.98 -2.59 -5.11
C SER A 2 -15.89 -2.83 -3.60
N PHE A 3 -16.37 -3.97 -3.13
CA PHE A 3 -16.22 -4.34 -1.71
C PHE A 3 -14.75 -4.47 -1.30
N GLU A 4 -13.89 -4.95 -2.19
CA GLU A 4 -12.45 -5.04 -1.94
C GLU A 4 -11.82 -3.68 -1.70
N TYR A 5 -12.17 -2.66 -2.51
CA TYR A 5 -11.69 -1.30 -2.33
C TYR A 5 -12.18 -0.69 -1.01
N LEU A 6 -13.46 -0.88 -0.68
CA LEU A 6 -14.04 -0.39 0.58
C LEU A 6 -13.36 -1.04 1.79
N PHE A 7 -13.08 -2.33 1.73
CA PHE A 7 -12.33 -2.99 2.80
C PHE A 7 -10.88 -2.48 2.89
N ALA A 8 -10.22 -2.27 1.76
CA ALA A 8 -8.85 -1.77 1.73
C ALA A 8 -8.71 -0.40 2.41
N ILE A 9 -9.69 0.49 2.27
CA ILE A 9 -9.71 1.80 2.96
C ILE A 9 -9.62 1.63 4.48
N THR A 10 -10.13 0.56 5.04
CA THR A 10 -10.15 0.33 6.48
C THR A 10 -8.88 -0.31 7.03
N MET A 11 -8.02 -0.88 6.19
CA MET A 11 -6.87 -1.69 6.62
C MET A 11 -5.88 -0.95 7.51
N ALA A 12 -5.65 0.34 7.25
CA ALA A 12 -4.73 1.15 8.04
C ALA A 12 -5.27 1.48 9.45
N GLY A 13 -6.56 1.35 9.66
CA GLY A 13 -7.26 1.75 10.88
C GLY A 13 -7.76 0.59 11.76
N GLN A 14 -7.28 -0.62 11.64
CA GLN A 14 -7.80 -1.78 12.38
C GLN A 14 -9.33 -1.97 12.20
N PRO A 15 -9.74 -2.54 11.08
CA PRO A 15 -11.16 -2.64 10.73
C PRO A 15 -11.95 -3.46 11.72
N LEU A 16 -13.08 -2.91 12.15
CA LEU A 16 -14.10 -3.60 12.91
C LEU A 16 -15.27 -3.90 11.96
N ALA A 17 -15.53 -5.19 11.75
CA ALA A 17 -16.69 -5.60 10.95
C ALA A 17 -17.97 -5.46 11.80
N TRP A 18 -18.68 -4.38 11.55
CA TRP A 18 -20.02 -4.16 12.12
C TRP A 18 -21.05 -4.32 10.99
N MET A 19 -21.47 -5.56 10.77
CA MET A 19 -22.37 -5.88 9.66
C MET A 19 -23.55 -6.73 10.16
N GLU A 20 -24.75 -6.40 9.67
CA GLU A 20 -25.83 -7.37 9.69
C GLU A 20 -25.54 -8.48 8.66
N GLY A 21 -25.33 -9.69 9.14
CA GLY A 21 -25.00 -10.85 8.28
C GLY A 21 -26.15 -11.37 7.42
N THR A 22 -27.28 -10.66 7.39
CA THR A 22 -28.49 -11.03 6.62
C THR A 22 -28.55 -10.26 5.31
N ASN A 23 -28.86 -10.94 4.22
CA ASN A 23 -29.05 -10.33 2.88
C ASN A 23 -27.77 -9.67 2.28
N LEU A 24 -26.60 -10.15 2.62
CA LEU A 24 -25.36 -9.70 1.96
C LEU A 24 -25.40 -10.08 0.47
N PRO A 25 -25.02 -9.16 -0.43
CA PRO A 25 -24.84 -9.51 -1.83
C PRO A 25 -23.74 -10.53 -1.99
N GLN A 26 -23.83 -11.36 -3.03
CA GLN A 26 -22.90 -12.47 -3.26
C GLN A 26 -21.44 -11.98 -3.36
N GLU A 27 -21.21 -10.79 -3.90
CA GLU A 27 -19.90 -10.18 -4.01
C GLU A 27 -19.24 -9.92 -2.64
N ALA A 28 -20.02 -9.70 -1.59
CA ALA A 28 -19.49 -9.54 -0.24
C ALA A 28 -18.86 -10.83 0.29
N LEU A 29 -19.29 -12.00 -0.17
CA LEU A 29 -18.70 -13.29 0.21
C LEU A 29 -17.31 -13.49 -0.39
N LEU A 30 -16.99 -12.80 -1.49
CA LEU A 30 -15.67 -12.84 -2.13
C LEU A 30 -14.60 -12.13 -1.30
N LEU A 31 -15.00 -11.28 -0.33
CA LEU A 31 -14.07 -10.62 0.59
C LEU A 31 -13.33 -11.59 1.50
N ARG A 32 -13.82 -12.80 1.68
CA ARG A 32 -13.21 -13.78 2.61
C ARG A 32 -11.71 -13.96 2.34
N GLU A 33 -11.34 -14.18 1.09
CA GLU A 33 -9.94 -14.38 0.71
C GLU A 33 -9.08 -13.13 1.01
N GLN A 34 -9.59 -11.95 0.68
CA GLN A 34 -8.91 -10.68 0.98
C GLN A 34 -8.72 -10.47 2.48
N VAL A 35 -9.76 -10.75 3.28
CA VAL A 35 -9.70 -10.64 4.74
C VAL A 35 -8.71 -11.64 5.33
N GLU A 36 -8.69 -12.87 4.84
CA GLU A 36 -7.75 -13.91 5.29
C GLU A 36 -6.30 -13.51 4.99
N LYS A 37 -6.03 -13.00 3.79
CA LYS A 37 -4.70 -12.48 3.42
C LYS A 37 -4.30 -11.28 4.28
N TYR A 38 -5.20 -10.33 4.49
CA TYR A 38 -4.95 -9.18 5.35
C TYR A 38 -4.61 -9.60 6.79
N ARG A 39 -5.34 -10.54 7.35
CA ARG A 39 -5.06 -11.08 8.69
C ARG A 39 -3.66 -11.68 8.79
N GLY A 40 -3.12 -12.20 7.71
CA GLY A 40 -1.76 -12.75 7.66
C GLY A 40 -0.66 -11.72 7.87
N PHE A 41 -0.87 -10.44 7.53
CA PHE A 41 0.11 -9.37 7.73
C PHE A 41 -0.39 -8.23 8.65
N GLN A 42 -1.63 -8.27 9.09
CA GLN A 42 -2.24 -7.21 9.90
C GLN A 42 -1.42 -6.85 11.13
N HIS A 43 -0.99 -7.85 11.88
CA HIS A 43 -0.19 -7.63 13.09
C HIS A 43 1.12 -6.91 12.76
N ASP A 44 1.85 -7.38 11.76
CA ASP A 44 3.11 -6.79 11.35
C ASP A 44 2.94 -5.37 10.80
N PHE A 45 1.90 -5.15 10.02
CA PHE A 45 1.53 -3.82 9.51
C PHE A 45 1.32 -2.82 10.65
N HIS A 46 0.60 -3.21 11.70
CA HIS A 46 0.28 -2.34 12.86
C HIS A 46 1.41 -2.23 13.88
N GLN A 47 2.49 -2.99 13.75
CA GLN A 47 3.71 -2.80 14.55
C GLN A 47 4.55 -1.60 14.08
N GLY A 48 4.37 -1.16 12.86
CA GLY A 48 5.03 0.02 12.30
C GLY A 48 4.39 1.34 12.72
N ILE A 49 5.08 2.42 12.42
CA ILE A 49 4.50 3.77 12.48
C ILE A 49 3.71 3.98 11.19
N ILE A 50 2.41 4.21 11.30
CA ILE A 50 1.51 4.37 10.16
C ILE A 50 1.29 5.85 9.89
N LEU A 51 1.69 6.29 8.71
CA LEU A 51 1.59 7.68 8.27
C LEU A 51 0.90 7.74 6.89
N PRO A 52 0.18 8.84 6.60
CA PRO A 52 -0.39 9.06 5.28
C PRO A 52 0.70 9.29 4.25
N VAL A 53 0.48 8.83 3.02
CA VAL A 53 1.34 9.06 1.86
C VAL A 53 0.53 9.58 0.68
N GLY A 54 1.22 10.14 -0.30
CA GLY A 54 0.59 10.74 -1.47
C GLY A 54 -0.11 12.06 -1.17
N ASP A 55 -1.12 12.36 -1.96
CA ASP A 55 -1.90 13.57 -1.82
C ASP A 55 -3.04 13.40 -0.80
N MET A 56 -3.56 14.51 -0.32
CA MET A 56 -4.73 14.48 0.56
C MET A 56 -5.92 13.85 -0.17
N PRO A 57 -6.62 12.87 0.43
CA PRO A 57 -7.76 12.23 -0.21
C PRO A 57 -8.91 13.23 -0.42
N ASP A 58 -9.35 13.38 -1.65
CA ASP A 58 -10.45 14.24 -2.07
C ASP A 58 -11.44 13.55 -3.02
N GLY A 59 -11.29 12.24 -3.19
CA GLY A 59 -12.03 11.42 -4.14
C GLY A 59 -11.41 11.36 -5.54
N ARG A 60 -10.35 12.12 -5.81
CA ARG A 60 -9.67 12.20 -7.12
C ARG A 60 -8.15 12.12 -7.03
N SER A 61 -7.63 11.79 -5.87
CA SER A 61 -6.19 11.79 -5.58
C SER A 61 -5.56 10.43 -5.75
N TRP A 62 -4.23 10.42 -5.77
CA TRP A 62 -3.41 9.28 -5.42
C TRP A 62 -2.98 9.45 -3.96
N THR A 63 -3.44 8.56 -3.11
CA THR A 63 -3.29 8.66 -1.66
C THR A 63 -3.00 7.29 -1.05
N GLY A 64 -2.75 7.24 0.22
CA GLY A 64 -2.55 5.96 0.91
C GLY A 64 -1.93 6.09 2.27
N PHE A 65 -1.33 4.98 2.71
CA PHE A 65 -0.65 4.87 3.99
C PHE A 65 0.66 4.12 3.85
N GLN A 66 1.62 4.47 4.67
CA GLN A 66 2.88 3.75 4.83
C GLN A 66 3.01 3.29 6.28
N SER A 67 3.26 2.02 6.47
CA SER A 67 3.69 1.46 7.76
C SER A 67 5.20 1.35 7.75
N ILE A 68 5.86 2.06 8.66
CA ILE A 68 7.31 2.23 8.69
C ILE A 68 7.89 1.40 9.81
N ARG A 69 8.82 0.52 9.46
CA ARG A 69 9.73 -0.17 10.38
C ARG A 69 11.17 0.16 9.98
N GLU A 70 12.16 -0.49 10.56
CA GLU A 70 13.58 -0.15 10.33
C GLU A 70 13.99 -0.27 8.84
N HIS A 71 13.96 -1.49 8.28
CA HIS A 71 14.43 -1.78 6.92
C HIS A 71 13.34 -2.33 6.01
N GLN A 72 12.12 -2.36 6.48
CA GLN A 72 10.96 -2.87 5.78
C GLN A 72 9.70 -2.19 6.25
N GLY A 73 8.62 -2.39 5.54
CA GLY A 73 7.32 -1.89 5.91
C GLY A 73 6.28 -2.26 4.87
N TYR A 74 5.21 -1.50 4.88
CA TYR A 74 4.08 -1.71 3.98
C TYR A 74 3.64 -0.39 3.38
N PHE A 75 3.09 -0.47 2.18
CA PHE A 75 2.31 0.59 1.57
C PHE A 75 0.90 0.10 1.28
N ILE A 76 -0.07 0.96 1.47
CA ILE A 76 -1.38 0.83 0.85
C ILE A 76 -1.55 2.06 -0.04
N PHE A 77 -1.60 1.86 -1.36
CA PHE A 77 -1.85 2.94 -2.30
C PHE A 77 -3.25 2.83 -2.88
N PHE A 78 -3.90 3.96 -3.01
CA PHE A 78 -5.20 4.12 -3.64
C PHE A 78 -5.09 5.08 -4.81
N ARG A 79 -5.54 4.63 -5.98
CA ARG A 79 -5.90 5.52 -7.08
C ARG A 79 -7.40 5.78 -6.97
N GLU A 80 -7.76 6.96 -6.50
CA GLU A 80 -9.17 7.37 -6.46
C GLU A 80 -9.69 7.61 -7.89
N TYR A 81 -10.69 8.43 -8.10
CA TYR A 81 -11.18 8.76 -9.45
C TYR A 81 -10.20 9.70 -10.17
N HIS A 82 -9.00 9.23 -10.44
CA HIS A 82 -7.89 9.98 -11.02
C HIS A 82 -7.57 9.47 -12.43
N PRO A 83 -7.39 10.38 -13.43
CA PRO A 83 -7.22 9.98 -14.84
C PRO A 83 -5.92 9.25 -15.12
N LEU A 84 -4.83 9.54 -14.41
CA LEU A 84 -3.53 8.92 -14.65
C LEU A 84 -3.41 7.55 -13.99
N GLN A 85 -3.00 6.56 -14.75
CA GLN A 85 -2.75 5.19 -14.27
C GLN A 85 -1.42 5.05 -13.52
N SER A 86 -0.46 5.93 -13.81
CA SER A 86 0.82 6.01 -13.12
C SER A 86 0.95 7.37 -12.46
N TYR A 87 1.51 7.38 -11.27
CA TYR A 87 1.67 8.60 -10.49
C TYR A 87 2.89 8.52 -9.59
N HIS A 88 3.59 9.63 -9.42
CA HIS A 88 4.68 9.77 -8.46
C HIS A 88 4.11 10.07 -7.08
N VAL A 89 4.02 9.04 -6.25
CA VAL A 89 3.41 9.13 -4.93
C VAL A 89 4.47 9.52 -3.90
N LYS A 90 4.20 10.59 -3.14
CA LYS A 90 5.07 11.05 -2.05
C LYS A 90 5.06 10.03 -0.91
N THR A 91 6.23 9.61 -0.47
CA THR A 91 6.46 8.67 0.63
C THR A 91 7.26 9.32 1.76
N TRP A 92 7.46 8.59 2.83
CA TRP A 92 8.33 8.98 3.95
C TRP A 92 9.74 8.41 3.84
N LEU A 93 10.08 7.80 2.71
CA LEU A 93 11.42 7.31 2.44
C LEU A 93 12.35 8.45 2.01
N ALA A 94 13.59 8.38 2.46
CA ALA A 94 14.60 9.36 2.08
C ALA A 94 14.94 9.24 0.58
N PRO A 95 15.18 10.37 -0.11
CA PRO A 95 15.70 10.34 -1.47
C PRO A 95 16.95 9.48 -1.59
N GLY A 96 17.07 8.73 -2.68
CA GLY A 96 18.18 7.82 -2.93
C GLY A 96 18.03 6.42 -2.30
N THR A 97 17.00 6.20 -1.50
CA THR A 97 16.70 4.88 -0.94
C THR A 97 16.29 3.91 -2.04
N GLU A 98 16.95 2.78 -2.13
CA GLU A 98 16.59 1.71 -3.05
C GLU A 98 15.61 0.75 -2.35
N ILE A 99 14.49 0.47 -2.99
CA ILE A 99 13.43 -0.38 -2.44
C ILE A 99 12.96 -1.43 -3.43
N GLU A 100 12.49 -2.53 -2.88
CA GLU A 100 11.73 -3.56 -3.57
C GLU A 100 10.36 -3.69 -2.92
N CYS A 101 9.31 -3.61 -3.73
CA CYS A 101 7.92 -3.76 -3.29
C CYS A 101 7.31 -5.01 -3.92
N VAL A 102 6.75 -5.86 -3.07
CA VAL A 102 6.02 -7.07 -3.49
C VAL A 102 4.54 -6.88 -3.20
N PRO A 103 3.66 -7.01 -4.22
CA PRO A 103 2.22 -6.86 -4.01
C PRO A 103 1.68 -8.04 -3.20
N LEU A 104 0.88 -7.73 -2.18
CA LEU A 104 0.19 -8.72 -1.34
C LEU A 104 -1.29 -8.81 -1.67
N LEU A 105 -1.91 -7.68 -1.98
CA LEU A 105 -3.34 -7.55 -2.32
C LEU A 105 -3.51 -6.45 -3.37
N GLY A 106 -4.64 -6.48 -4.05
CA GLY A 106 -5.00 -5.48 -5.06
C GLY A 106 -4.35 -5.74 -6.41
N HIS A 107 -4.21 -4.69 -7.24
CA HIS A 107 -3.90 -4.82 -8.66
C HIS A 107 -2.57 -4.18 -9.08
N GLY A 108 -1.69 -3.89 -8.13
CA GLY A 108 -0.36 -3.37 -8.41
C GLY A 108 0.61 -4.45 -8.87
N LYS A 109 1.70 -3.99 -9.51
CA LYS A 109 2.80 -4.85 -9.95
C LYS A 109 4.00 -4.68 -9.02
N ALA A 110 4.87 -5.69 -8.96
CA ALA A 110 6.15 -5.59 -8.25
C ALA A 110 6.96 -4.37 -8.72
N ILE A 111 7.58 -3.68 -7.77
CA ILE A 111 8.38 -2.48 -8.03
C ILE A 111 9.80 -2.70 -7.50
N LYS A 112 10.78 -2.32 -8.34
CA LYS A 112 12.18 -2.12 -7.92
C LYS A 112 12.55 -0.73 -8.37
N THR A 113 12.85 0.14 -7.42
CA THR A 113 13.12 1.55 -7.75
C THR A 113 13.99 2.22 -6.70
N ILE A 114 14.48 3.40 -7.06
CA ILE A 114 15.17 4.32 -6.17
C ILE A 114 14.23 5.50 -5.94
N VAL A 115 14.04 5.85 -4.68
CA VAL A 115 13.24 7.03 -4.29
C VAL A 115 13.90 8.28 -4.87
N ASP A 116 13.12 9.09 -5.57
CA ASP A 116 13.62 10.29 -6.24
C ASP A 116 13.94 11.43 -5.27
N GLU A 117 14.45 12.55 -5.79
CA GLU A 117 14.83 13.72 -5.00
C GLU A 117 13.67 14.36 -4.23
N LYS A 118 12.45 14.13 -4.68
CA LYS A 118 11.22 14.62 -4.04
C LYS A 118 10.67 13.63 -2.99
N GLY A 119 11.30 12.47 -2.81
CA GLY A 119 10.81 11.42 -1.92
C GLY A 119 9.64 10.64 -2.51
N THR A 120 9.49 10.61 -3.83
CA THR A 120 8.40 9.91 -4.50
C THR A 120 8.86 8.60 -5.14
N ILE A 121 7.90 7.70 -5.32
CA ILE A 121 8.04 6.51 -6.15
C ILE A 121 6.90 6.47 -7.17
N GLU A 122 7.17 5.91 -8.36
CA GLU A 122 6.14 5.73 -9.36
C GLU A 122 5.34 4.47 -9.08
N VAL A 123 4.01 4.62 -9.00
CA VAL A 123 3.06 3.53 -8.77
C VAL A 123 2.07 3.47 -9.92
N PHE A 124 1.77 2.26 -10.37
CA PHE A 124 0.80 1.99 -11.42
C PHE A 124 -0.39 1.23 -10.85
N LEU A 125 -1.60 1.72 -11.14
CA LEU A 125 -2.86 1.01 -10.92
C LEU A 125 -3.74 1.12 -12.16
N PRO A 126 -4.25 -0.01 -12.70
CA PRO A 126 -4.89 -0.02 -14.02
C PRO A 126 -6.23 0.69 -14.07
N SER A 127 -6.96 0.74 -12.96
CA SER A 127 -8.33 1.26 -12.92
C SER A 127 -8.45 2.42 -11.93
N MET A 128 -9.47 3.25 -12.12
CA MET A 128 -9.91 4.21 -11.11
C MET A 128 -10.57 3.46 -9.95
N ASN A 129 -10.51 4.03 -8.75
CA ASN A 129 -11.01 3.42 -7.52
C ASN A 129 -10.41 2.02 -7.30
N ASP A 130 -9.10 1.95 -7.45
CA ASP A 130 -8.30 0.75 -7.33
C ASP A 130 -7.25 0.90 -6.24
N TYR A 131 -6.66 -0.21 -5.81
CA TYR A 131 -5.70 -0.22 -4.73
C TYR A 131 -4.65 -1.30 -4.90
N VAL A 132 -3.58 -1.15 -4.14
CA VAL A 132 -2.57 -2.18 -3.93
C VAL A 132 -2.03 -2.11 -2.52
N VAL A 133 -1.77 -3.27 -1.94
CA VAL A 133 -0.98 -3.40 -0.71
C VAL A 133 0.36 -4.00 -1.06
N TYR A 134 1.42 -3.30 -0.71
CA TYR A 134 2.80 -3.75 -0.87
C TYR A 134 3.44 -4.06 0.48
N LYS A 135 4.23 -5.11 0.51
CA LYS A 135 5.35 -5.19 1.45
C LYS A 135 6.59 -4.64 0.75
N TYR A 136 7.28 -3.68 1.38
CA TYR A 136 8.54 -3.17 0.85
C TYR A 136 9.72 -3.53 1.74
N VAL A 137 10.87 -3.66 1.12
CA VAL A 137 12.16 -3.85 1.76
C VAL A 137 13.13 -2.80 1.23
N ILE A 138 13.86 -2.17 2.14
CA ILE A 138 14.97 -1.29 1.78
C ILE A 138 16.17 -2.18 1.43
N VAL A 139 16.66 -2.04 0.20
CA VAL A 139 17.84 -2.75 -0.25
C VAL A 139 19.06 -2.09 0.38
N GLN A 140 19.75 -2.84 1.26
CA GLN A 140 21.00 -2.36 1.82
C GLN A 140 22.12 -2.65 0.80
N SER A 141 22.74 -1.59 0.29
CA SER A 141 24.01 -1.74 -0.38
C SER A 141 25.00 -2.33 0.63
N GLN A 142 25.53 -3.53 0.35
CA GLN A 142 26.69 -4.02 1.08
C GLN A 142 27.81 -3.02 0.80
N SER A 143 28.14 -2.18 1.78
CA SER A 143 29.38 -1.45 1.77
C SER A 143 30.47 -2.50 1.79
N LEU A 144 31.20 -2.66 0.68
CA LEU A 144 32.47 -3.33 0.68
C LEU A 144 33.37 -2.55 1.64
N VAL A 145 33.45 -3.03 2.87
CA VAL A 145 34.51 -2.61 3.77
C VAL A 145 35.78 -3.18 3.13
N GLU A 146 36.49 -2.39 2.35
CA GLU A 146 37.86 -2.69 2.03
C GLU A 146 38.62 -2.71 3.35
N ILE A 147 38.86 -3.91 3.83
CA ILE A 147 39.84 -4.15 4.88
C ILE A 147 41.19 -3.85 4.25
N LYS A 148 41.73 -2.69 4.54
CA LYS A 148 43.14 -2.40 4.29
C LYS A 148 44.00 -3.12 5.30
#